data_fcb51d2d202638825f5044222f31e5ec
#
_entry.id   fcb51d2d202638825f5044222f31e5ec
#
_cell.length_a   1.000
_cell.length_b   1.000
_cell.length_c   1.000
_cell.angle_alpha   90.00
_cell.angle_beta   90.00
_cell.angle_gamma   90.00
#
_symmetry.space_group_name_H-M   'P 1'
#
loop_
_entity.id
_entity.type
_entity.pdbx_description
1 polymer ?
#
loop_
_entity_poly.entity_id
_entity_poly.type
_entity_poly.pdbx_seq_one_letter_code
_entity_poly.pdbx_strand_id
1 'polypeptide(L)'
;MKTHFFKVKTREQVWGEFQRFPLLDTEEVPLAHGLNRVLAEPVVSKEDLPPFIRSTVDGYAVRAQDTFGASESLPSLLEIVGEVGMGEITPLELSNGKAARIPTGGMLPAGADSAVMVEYTEELDQKSVAISRSVAPLENVIRPGDDFRAGQVALQAGRRLRAQEIGLLAGLGQEKITVRRQPKAAIISTGDEIVPVEQDPRPGELRDINSHSLAAMVRECGGVPLLLGLAPDQFSELRTKCQQALDGADICLISGGSSVGSRDLTLDVLTSLNHSEVLVHGVAISPGKPTILVKTGEKGFWGLPGHVASAMVVFQVLVRPFMSHLSGTALSLGEGRPIQARLSRNVASKQGREDFVRVRLRQEDSGLTAEPIFGESALISTLVNADGLICIHRHAEGLYAGEVVDVIRI
;
A
#
# COMPACT_ATOMS: atom_id res chain seq x y z
N MET A 1 -15.99 -35.59 -26.39
CA MET A 1 -15.20 -35.02 -25.29
C MET A 1 -14.11 -34.14 -25.89
N LYS A 2 -14.24 -32.83 -25.87
CA LYS A 2 -13.15 -31.92 -26.25
C LYS A 2 -12.23 -31.81 -25.02
N THR A 3 -11.11 -32.53 -25.03
CA THR A 3 -10.04 -32.35 -24.06
C THR A 3 -9.45 -30.96 -24.30
N HIS A 4 -9.91 -29.96 -23.53
CA HIS A 4 -9.24 -28.66 -23.46
C HIS A 4 -7.91 -28.87 -22.73
N PHE A 5 -6.84 -29.07 -23.49
CA PHE A 5 -5.49 -29.05 -22.95
C PHE A 5 -5.25 -27.67 -22.30
N PHE A 6 -4.85 -27.66 -21.02
CA PHE A 6 -4.44 -26.45 -20.33
C PHE A 6 -3.32 -25.75 -21.09
N LYS A 7 -3.59 -24.58 -21.66
CA LYS A 7 -2.54 -23.68 -22.13
C LYS A 7 -2.05 -22.86 -20.93
N VAL A 8 -1.20 -23.52 -20.13
CA VAL A 8 -0.68 -22.93 -18.88
C VAL A 8 0.13 -21.68 -19.19
N LYS A 9 -0.24 -20.53 -18.58
CA LYS A 9 0.49 -19.26 -18.67
C LYS A 9 1.42 -19.10 -17.46
N THR A 10 2.53 -18.39 -17.63
CA THR A 10 3.33 -17.93 -16.48
C THR A 10 2.63 -16.76 -15.79
N ARG A 11 3.03 -16.45 -14.56
CA ARG A 11 2.51 -15.30 -13.81
C ARG A 11 2.67 -13.98 -14.59
N GLU A 12 3.84 -13.77 -15.19
CA GLU A 12 4.13 -12.57 -16.00
C GLU A 12 3.21 -12.49 -17.24
N GLN A 13 2.93 -13.63 -17.86
CA GLN A 13 1.98 -13.68 -18.99
C GLN A 13 0.56 -13.35 -18.54
N VAL A 14 0.15 -13.79 -17.34
CA VAL A 14 -1.14 -13.42 -16.76
C VAL A 14 -1.19 -11.91 -16.46
N TRP A 15 -0.13 -11.34 -15.89
CA TRP A 15 -0.06 -9.89 -15.66
C TRP A 15 -0.10 -9.08 -16.95
N GLY A 16 0.47 -9.59 -18.03
CA GLY A 16 0.37 -8.99 -19.36
C GLY A 16 -1.08 -8.86 -19.88
N GLU A 17 -1.97 -9.78 -19.49
CA GLU A 17 -3.40 -9.69 -19.85
C GLU A 17 -4.15 -8.54 -19.15
N PHE A 18 -3.61 -8.00 -18.04
CA PHE A 18 -4.29 -6.93 -17.29
C PHE A 18 -4.46 -5.66 -18.09
N GLN A 19 -3.55 -5.38 -19.04
CA GLN A 19 -3.64 -4.24 -19.96
C GLN A 19 -4.92 -4.23 -20.82
N ARG A 20 -5.62 -5.37 -20.89
CA ARG A 20 -6.88 -5.51 -21.62
C ARG A 20 -8.10 -5.03 -20.84
N PHE A 21 -7.90 -4.65 -19.58
CA PHE A 21 -8.94 -4.11 -18.70
C PHE A 21 -8.69 -2.62 -18.46
N PRO A 22 -9.74 -1.78 -18.57
CA PRO A 22 -9.58 -0.35 -18.33
C PRO A 22 -9.32 -0.09 -16.85
N LEU A 23 -8.73 1.07 -16.57
CA LEU A 23 -8.70 1.61 -15.22
C LEU A 23 -10.12 1.96 -14.78
N LEU A 24 -10.39 1.87 -13.48
CA LEU A 24 -11.66 2.28 -12.91
C LEU A 24 -11.88 3.80 -13.05
N ASP A 25 -13.13 4.22 -13.07
CA ASP A 25 -13.51 5.63 -13.09
C ASP A 25 -12.95 6.41 -11.91
N THR A 26 -12.98 7.72 -12.02
CA THR A 26 -12.55 8.64 -10.96
C THR A 26 -13.75 9.16 -10.18
N GLU A 27 -13.52 9.54 -8.94
CA GLU A 27 -14.47 10.22 -8.08
C GLU A 27 -13.77 11.27 -7.22
N GLU A 28 -14.49 12.33 -6.86
CA GLU A 28 -14.03 13.33 -5.93
C GLU A 28 -14.48 12.95 -4.51
N VAL A 29 -13.55 12.92 -3.56
CA VAL A 29 -13.86 12.61 -2.16
C VAL A 29 -13.27 13.68 -1.22
N PRO A 30 -13.89 13.94 -0.07
CA PRO A 30 -13.28 14.75 0.99
C PRO A 30 -11.94 14.15 1.43
N LEU A 31 -10.96 14.99 1.76
CA LEU A 31 -9.63 14.53 2.19
C LEU A 31 -9.70 13.54 3.37
N ALA A 32 -10.63 13.72 4.30
CA ALA A 32 -10.86 12.80 5.42
C ALA A 32 -11.16 11.35 5.00
N HIS A 33 -11.64 11.13 3.77
CA HIS A 33 -11.91 9.82 3.19
C HIS A 33 -10.82 9.36 2.22
N GLY A 34 -9.67 10.03 2.23
CA GLY A 34 -8.56 9.78 1.30
C GLY A 34 -7.65 8.62 1.68
N LEU A 35 -7.66 8.15 2.93
CA LEU A 35 -6.78 7.07 3.36
C LEU A 35 -6.98 5.79 2.53
N ASN A 36 -5.87 5.20 2.05
CA ASN A 36 -5.83 4.01 1.18
C ASN A 36 -6.46 4.19 -0.21
N ARG A 37 -6.95 5.40 -0.55
CA ARG A 37 -7.39 5.72 -1.90
C ARG A 37 -6.18 5.91 -2.83
N VAL A 38 -6.41 5.84 -4.12
CA VAL A 38 -5.38 6.02 -5.15
C VAL A 38 -5.65 7.31 -5.91
N LEU A 39 -4.68 8.23 -5.93
CA LEU A 39 -4.79 9.47 -6.68
C LEU A 39 -5.00 9.19 -8.17
N ALA A 40 -6.00 9.83 -8.76
CA ALA A 40 -6.29 9.71 -10.19
C ALA A 40 -5.47 10.66 -11.05
N GLU A 41 -5.03 11.77 -10.48
CA GLU A 41 -4.26 12.83 -11.13
C GLU A 41 -3.16 13.36 -10.22
N PRO A 42 -2.10 13.99 -10.76
CA PRO A 42 -1.04 14.55 -9.95
C PRO A 42 -1.53 15.76 -9.15
N VAL A 43 -1.03 15.93 -7.93
CA VAL A 43 -1.26 17.13 -7.12
C VAL A 43 -0.06 18.06 -7.23
N VAL A 44 -0.34 19.28 -7.67
CA VAL A 44 0.68 20.33 -7.84
C VAL A 44 0.52 21.34 -6.71
N SER A 45 1.63 21.71 -6.05
CA SER A 45 1.62 22.77 -5.06
C SER A 45 1.26 24.11 -5.72
N LYS A 46 0.26 24.81 -5.18
CA LYS A 46 -0.15 26.13 -5.68
C LYS A 46 0.69 27.26 -5.10
N GLU A 47 1.33 27.01 -3.97
CA GLU A 47 2.15 27.95 -3.21
C GLU A 47 3.40 27.28 -2.66
N ASP A 48 4.34 28.07 -2.17
CA ASP A 48 5.51 27.54 -1.47
C ASP A 48 5.10 26.94 -0.12
N LEU A 49 5.65 25.78 0.23
CA LEU A 49 5.46 25.14 1.54
C LEU A 49 6.82 25.04 2.24
N PRO A 50 7.02 25.67 3.41
CA PRO A 50 6.12 26.69 4.01
C PRO A 50 6.05 27.97 3.18
N PRO A 51 5.01 28.82 3.38
CA PRO A 51 4.84 30.05 2.61
C PRO A 51 5.70 31.23 3.10
N PHE A 52 6.32 31.13 4.28
CA PHE A 52 7.18 32.18 4.87
C PHE A 52 8.37 31.55 5.59
N ILE A 53 9.42 32.39 5.82
CA ILE A 53 10.59 31.97 6.59
C ILE A 53 10.23 31.88 8.07
N ARG A 54 10.59 30.77 8.73
CA ARG A 54 10.24 30.52 10.14
C ARG A 54 11.36 29.86 10.92
N SER A 55 11.41 30.15 12.24
CA SER A 55 12.35 29.50 13.16
C SER A 55 12.03 28.02 13.35
N THR A 56 13.06 27.19 13.49
CA THR A 56 12.95 25.78 13.92
C THR A 56 13.19 25.58 15.41
N VAL A 57 13.53 26.64 16.13
CA VAL A 57 13.92 26.61 17.53
C VAL A 57 13.26 27.74 18.30
N ASP A 58 13.13 27.56 19.62
CA ASP A 58 12.81 28.65 20.57
C ASP A 58 14.10 29.42 20.86
N GLY A 59 14.01 30.74 20.89
CA GLY A 59 15.18 31.60 21.16
C GLY A 59 15.06 32.98 20.57
N TYR A 60 16.06 33.41 19.85
CA TYR A 60 16.17 34.77 19.29
C TYR A 60 16.39 34.77 17.79
N ALA A 61 15.53 35.48 17.06
CA ALA A 61 15.79 35.84 15.66
C ALA A 61 16.90 36.92 15.65
N VAL A 62 17.91 36.72 14.83
CA VAL A 62 19.09 37.57 14.73
C VAL A 62 19.53 37.72 13.29
N ARG A 63 20.44 38.67 13.07
CA ARG A 63 21.29 38.66 11.89
C ARG A 63 22.53 37.84 12.23
N ALA A 64 22.82 36.79 11.49
CA ALA A 64 23.93 35.88 11.77
C ALA A 64 25.27 36.63 11.99
N GLN A 65 25.52 37.66 11.19
CA GLN A 65 26.74 38.47 11.29
C GLN A 65 26.93 39.14 12.64
N ASP A 66 25.86 39.46 13.38
CA ASP A 66 25.92 40.08 14.68
C ASP A 66 26.30 39.10 15.82
N THR A 67 26.35 37.79 15.50
CA THR A 67 26.80 36.73 16.39
C THR A 67 28.24 36.25 16.08
N PHE A 68 28.87 36.75 15.01
CA PHE A 68 30.17 36.24 14.61
C PHE A 68 31.24 36.51 15.67
N GLY A 69 31.96 35.44 16.06
CA GLY A 69 32.96 35.49 17.11
C GLY A 69 32.39 35.32 18.52
N ALA A 70 31.06 35.18 18.66
CA ALA A 70 30.44 34.90 19.98
C ALA A 70 30.90 33.56 20.53
N SER A 71 31.21 33.54 21.81
CA SER A 71 31.57 32.36 22.58
C SER A 71 31.13 32.54 24.06
N GLU A 72 31.16 31.48 24.85
CA GLU A 72 30.83 31.55 26.28
C GLU A 72 31.69 32.59 27.04
N SER A 73 32.97 32.73 26.66
CA SER A 73 33.90 33.69 27.27
C SER A 73 33.81 35.12 26.71
N LEU A 74 33.24 35.25 25.51
CA LEU A 74 33.04 36.54 24.84
C LEU A 74 31.69 36.54 24.08
N PRO A 75 30.57 36.70 24.83
CA PRO A 75 29.26 36.70 24.19
C PRO A 75 29.01 37.98 23.40
N SER A 76 28.23 37.89 22.33
CA SER A 76 27.69 39.04 21.60
C SER A 76 26.50 39.60 22.33
N LEU A 77 26.49 40.91 22.61
CA LEU A 77 25.39 41.62 23.26
C LEU A 77 24.45 42.22 22.24
N LEU A 78 23.17 41.84 22.25
CA LEU A 78 22.17 42.35 21.34
C LEU A 78 21.00 43.00 22.08
N GLU A 79 20.42 44.05 21.49
CA GLU A 79 19.22 44.75 22.01
C GLU A 79 17.98 43.92 21.64
N ILE A 80 17.13 43.60 22.61
CA ILE A 80 15.85 42.95 22.40
C ILE A 80 14.82 44.03 21.99
N VAL A 81 14.36 43.97 20.71
CA VAL A 81 13.40 44.95 20.19
C VAL A 81 11.95 44.55 20.32
N GLY A 82 11.68 43.29 20.73
CA GLY A 82 10.35 42.77 20.91
C GLY A 82 10.29 41.25 20.85
N GLU A 83 9.08 40.75 20.68
CA GLU A 83 8.76 39.33 20.60
C GLU A 83 7.87 39.07 19.40
N VAL A 84 8.10 37.91 18.72
CA VAL A 84 7.30 37.46 17.61
C VAL A 84 6.14 36.60 18.15
N GLY A 85 4.91 36.99 17.86
CA GLY A 85 3.71 36.21 18.18
C GLY A 85 3.53 35.04 17.25
N MET A 86 2.98 33.94 17.75
CA MET A 86 2.62 32.79 16.94
C MET A 86 1.42 33.09 16.03
N GLY A 87 1.55 32.80 14.74
CA GLY A 87 0.48 33.01 13.75
C GLY A 87 0.28 34.47 13.34
N GLU A 88 1.20 35.37 13.73
CA GLU A 88 1.11 36.79 13.45
C GLU A 88 2.22 37.21 12.44
N ILE A 89 1.89 38.19 11.63
CA ILE A 89 2.89 38.93 10.85
C ILE A 89 3.53 39.94 11.75
N THR A 90 4.79 39.76 12.08
CA THR A 90 5.49 40.71 12.97
C THR A 90 5.86 42.01 12.23
N PRO A 91 5.59 43.20 12.79
CA PRO A 91 6.05 44.47 12.25
C PRO A 91 7.51 44.78 12.63
N LEU A 92 8.16 43.88 13.38
CA LEU A 92 9.54 44.11 13.82
C LEU A 92 10.50 44.07 12.66
N GLU A 93 11.49 44.92 12.68
CA GLU A 93 12.62 45.00 11.74
C GLU A 93 13.95 44.99 12.50
N LEU A 94 14.81 44.03 12.21
CA LEU A 94 16.10 43.88 12.86
C LEU A 94 17.19 44.63 12.05
N SER A 95 17.78 45.65 12.67
CA SER A 95 19.02 46.27 12.25
C SER A 95 20.22 45.71 13.03
N ASN A 96 21.42 46.21 12.77
CA ASN A 96 22.65 45.74 13.45
C ASN A 96 22.53 45.79 14.96
N GLY A 97 22.98 44.75 15.65
CA GLY A 97 23.02 44.66 17.09
C GLY A 97 21.66 44.44 17.76
N LYS A 98 20.62 44.03 17.00
CA LYS A 98 19.29 43.78 17.49
C LYS A 98 18.88 42.33 17.41
N ALA A 99 18.02 41.87 18.32
CA ALA A 99 17.41 40.57 18.36
C ALA A 99 15.92 40.67 18.68
N ALA A 100 15.13 39.68 18.28
CA ALA A 100 13.74 39.55 18.72
C ALA A 100 13.52 38.15 19.29
N ARG A 101 12.78 38.03 20.40
CA ARG A 101 12.35 36.72 20.91
C ARG A 101 11.49 36.04 19.87
N ILE A 102 11.76 34.79 19.58
CA ILE A 102 11.04 34.02 18.56
C ILE A 102 10.77 32.60 19.06
N PRO A 103 9.51 32.14 19.01
CA PRO A 103 9.19 30.75 19.29
C PRO A 103 9.42 29.86 18.06
N THR A 104 9.56 28.57 18.29
CA THR A 104 9.57 27.56 17.21
C THR A 104 8.34 27.72 16.32
N GLY A 105 8.54 27.83 15.01
CA GLY A 105 7.47 28.08 14.03
C GLY A 105 7.14 29.56 13.83
N GLY A 106 7.70 30.47 14.63
CA GLY A 106 7.52 31.91 14.50
C GLY A 106 8.09 32.43 13.18
N MET A 107 7.40 33.41 12.55
CA MET A 107 7.85 34.09 11.33
C MET A 107 9.05 34.97 11.65
N LEU A 108 10.14 34.82 10.90
CA LEU A 108 11.31 35.69 11.09
C LEU A 108 10.96 37.15 10.78
N PRO A 109 11.38 38.09 11.65
CA PRO A 109 11.27 39.51 11.36
C PRO A 109 12.08 39.93 10.16
N ALA A 110 11.68 41.03 9.50
CA ALA A 110 12.47 41.63 8.43
C ALA A 110 13.89 41.95 8.94
N GLY A 111 14.90 41.69 8.14
CA GLY A 111 16.31 41.87 8.49
C GLY A 111 16.96 40.71 9.28
N ALA A 112 16.20 39.84 9.90
CA ALA A 112 16.73 38.57 10.46
C ALA A 112 16.97 37.54 9.36
N ASP A 113 18.03 36.75 9.50
CA ASP A 113 18.37 35.65 8.59
C ASP A 113 18.65 34.33 9.29
N SER A 114 18.63 34.28 10.62
CA SER A 114 18.92 33.11 11.43
C SER A 114 18.24 33.21 12.82
N ALA A 115 18.25 32.10 13.56
CA ALA A 115 17.80 32.05 14.93
C ALA A 115 18.84 31.38 15.84
N VAL A 116 19.03 31.94 17.03
CA VAL A 116 19.87 31.34 18.07
C VAL A 116 18.97 30.65 19.07
N MET A 117 19.30 29.37 19.39
CA MET A 117 18.58 28.57 20.37
C MET A 117 18.68 29.22 21.78
N VAL A 118 17.61 29.17 22.55
CA VAL A 118 17.55 29.73 23.88
C VAL A 118 18.64 29.24 24.81
N GLU A 119 19.10 28.00 24.62
CA GLU A 119 20.19 27.35 25.38
C GLU A 119 21.55 28.05 25.23
N TYR A 120 21.72 28.87 24.17
CA TYR A 120 22.94 29.66 23.94
C TYR A 120 22.75 31.14 24.18
N THR A 121 21.73 31.51 24.97
CA THR A 121 21.41 32.90 25.26
C THR A 121 21.24 33.12 26.76
N GLU A 122 21.54 34.32 27.21
CA GLU A 122 21.27 34.79 28.58
C GLU A 122 20.67 36.18 28.52
N GLU A 123 19.43 36.34 29.04
CA GLU A 123 18.84 37.66 29.18
C GLU A 123 19.50 38.37 30.35
N LEU A 124 20.18 39.48 30.07
CA LEU A 124 20.79 40.32 31.12
C LEU A 124 19.79 41.24 31.77
N ASP A 125 18.82 41.69 30.98
CA ASP A 125 17.66 42.48 31.38
C ASP A 125 16.54 42.36 30.33
N GLN A 126 15.44 43.13 30.50
CA GLN A 126 14.29 43.09 29.58
C GLN A 126 14.62 43.57 28.17
N LYS A 127 15.77 44.24 27.96
CA LYS A 127 16.16 44.88 26.70
C LYS A 127 17.45 44.32 26.09
N SER A 128 18.15 43.41 26.79
CA SER A 128 19.47 42.96 26.39
C SER A 128 19.60 41.48 26.56
N VAL A 129 20.15 40.82 25.51
CA VAL A 129 20.48 39.41 25.52
C VAL A 129 21.96 39.20 25.15
N ALA A 130 22.62 38.31 25.86
CA ALA A 130 23.95 37.84 25.56
C ALA A 130 23.85 36.54 24.77
N ILE A 131 24.49 36.50 23.61
CA ILE A 131 24.57 35.33 22.73
C ILE A 131 25.93 34.68 22.91
N SER A 132 25.95 33.45 23.40
CA SER A 132 27.20 32.71 23.69
C SER A 132 27.68 31.81 22.55
N ARG A 133 26.91 31.73 21.44
CA ARG A 133 27.25 30.92 20.29
C ARG A 133 26.97 31.64 18.97
N SER A 134 27.94 31.63 18.07
CA SER A 134 27.78 32.12 16.70
C SER A 134 26.88 31.18 15.89
N VAL A 135 26.02 31.76 15.03
CA VAL A 135 25.21 31.02 14.05
C VAL A 135 25.58 31.43 12.63
N ALA A 136 25.45 30.50 11.70
CA ALA A 136 25.61 30.78 10.28
C ALA A 136 24.34 31.45 9.69
N PRO A 137 24.44 32.17 8.58
CA PRO A 137 23.27 32.60 7.82
C PRO A 137 22.37 31.41 7.49
N LEU A 138 21.06 31.54 7.72
CA LEU A 138 20.03 30.51 7.54
C LEU A 138 20.11 29.35 8.55
N GLU A 139 20.93 29.43 9.59
CA GLU A 139 20.91 28.42 10.67
C GLU A 139 19.62 28.53 11.48
N ASN A 140 19.02 27.37 11.81
CA ASN A 140 17.77 27.22 12.57
C ASN A 140 16.55 27.90 11.93
N VAL A 141 16.50 27.97 10.61
CA VAL A 141 15.33 28.49 9.88
C VAL A 141 14.93 27.59 8.74
N ILE A 142 13.65 27.59 8.40
CA ILE A 142 13.11 26.98 7.18
C ILE A 142 12.63 28.13 6.29
N ARG A 143 13.01 28.06 5.02
CA ARG A 143 12.69 29.10 4.02
C ARG A 143 11.41 28.75 3.27
N PRO A 144 10.75 29.71 2.64
CA PRO A 144 9.67 29.44 1.71
C PRO A 144 10.10 28.42 0.64
N GLY A 145 9.27 27.39 0.45
CA GLY A 145 9.50 26.37 -0.56
C GLY A 145 10.62 25.35 -0.27
N ASP A 146 11.16 25.32 0.94
CA ASP A 146 12.18 24.30 1.30
C ASP A 146 11.58 22.87 1.29
N ASP A 147 10.28 22.72 1.52
CA ASP A 147 9.57 21.44 1.41
C ASP A 147 9.00 21.24 -0.01
N PHE A 148 8.12 22.16 -0.46
CA PHE A 148 7.59 22.17 -1.83
C PHE A 148 7.51 23.60 -2.36
N ARG A 149 7.89 23.79 -3.63
CA ARG A 149 7.77 25.07 -4.33
C ARG A 149 6.47 25.16 -5.10
N ALA A 150 5.97 26.36 -5.26
CA ALA A 150 4.85 26.65 -6.16
C ALA A 150 5.12 26.09 -7.57
N GLY A 151 4.14 25.38 -8.14
CA GLY A 151 4.27 24.70 -9.44
C GLY A 151 4.95 23.33 -9.40
N GLN A 152 5.50 22.88 -8.26
CA GLN A 152 6.10 21.56 -8.12
C GLN A 152 5.03 20.48 -7.97
N VAL A 153 5.21 19.35 -8.65
CA VAL A 153 4.36 18.15 -8.42
C VAL A 153 4.69 17.55 -7.06
N ALA A 154 3.77 17.66 -6.12
CA ALA A 154 3.92 17.14 -4.77
C ALA A 154 3.62 15.64 -4.70
N LEU A 155 2.58 15.18 -5.41
CA LEU A 155 2.22 13.76 -5.51
C LEU A 155 1.87 13.40 -6.95
N GLN A 156 2.31 12.22 -7.38
CA GLN A 156 2.00 11.68 -8.71
C GLN A 156 0.67 10.94 -8.73
N ALA A 157 0.01 10.88 -9.88
CA ALA A 157 -1.10 9.97 -10.13
C ALA A 157 -0.68 8.50 -9.87
N GLY A 158 -1.61 7.65 -9.45
CA GLY A 158 -1.34 6.26 -9.09
C GLY A 158 -0.73 6.08 -7.69
N ARG A 159 -0.52 7.17 -6.94
CA ARG A 159 -0.04 7.11 -5.56
C ARG A 159 -1.17 6.65 -4.63
N ARG A 160 -0.96 5.56 -3.88
CA ARG A 160 -1.84 5.18 -2.76
C ARG A 160 -1.55 6.12 -1.58
N LEU A 161 -2.61 6.71 -1.03
CA LEU A 161 -2.54 7.69 0.04
C LEU A 161 -2.41 7.02 1.41
N ARG A 162 -1.30 7.26 2.09
CA ARG A 162 -1.04 6.91 3.49
C ARG A 162 -1.21 8.14 4.36
N ALA A 163 -1.02 8.02 5.66
CA ALA A 163 -1.15 9.13 6.60
C ALA A 163 -0.28 10.34 6.24
N GLN A 164 0.97 10.11 5.77
CA GLN A 164 1.87 11.19 5.39
C GLN A 164 1.42 11.92 4.12
N GLU A 165 0.87 11.23 3.13
CA GLU A 165 0.30 11.88 1.94
C GLU A 165 -0.96 12.69 2.31
N ILE A 166 -1.79 12.19 3.23
CA ILE A 166 -2.94 12.95 3.75
C ILE A 166 -2.48 14.22 4.47
N GLY A 167 -1.43 14.13 5.31
CA GLY A 167 -0.84 15.29 5.98
C GLY A 167 -0.30 16.33 4.99
N LEU A 168 0.40 15.88 3.95
CA LEU A 168 0.88 16.77 2.89
C LEU A 168 -0.28 17.46 2.16
N LEU A 169 -1.31 16.70 1.76
CA LEU A 169 -2.48 17.26 1.07
C LEU A 169 -3.22 18.30 1.93
N ALA A 170 -3.31 18.05 3.24
CA ALA A 170 -3.85 19.04 4.18
C ALA A 170 -2.98 20.31 4.24
N GLY A 171 -1.64 20.15 4.30
CA GLY A 171 -0.70 21.27 4.26
C GLY A 171 -0.76 22.09 2.96
N LEU A 172 -1.15 21.45 1.86
CA LEU A 172 -1.40 22.09 0.55
C LEU A 172 -2.82 22.64 0.39
N GLY A 173 -3.64 22.62 1.43
CA GLY A 173 -5.01 23.16 1.41
C GLY A 173 -6.00 22.37 0.56
N GLN A 174 -5.74 21.07 0.32
CA GLN A 174 -6.65 20.24 -0.46
C GLN A 174 -7.80 19.74 0.41
N GLU A 175 -8.97 20.34 0.31
CA GLU A 175 -10.19 19.88 1.02
C GLU A 175 -10.78 18.62 0.39
N LYS A 176 -10.65 18.48 -0.93
CA LYS A 176 -11.11 17.37 -1.73
C LYS A 176 -10.02 16.90 -2.68
N ILE A 177 -10.08 15.64 -3.04
CA ILE A 177 -9.10 14.98 -3.89
C ILE A 177 -9.80 14.12 -4.94
N THR A 178 -9.23 14.09 -6.16
CA THR A 178 -9.66 13.20 -7.22
C THR A 178 -8.94 11.86 -7.10
N VAL A 179 -9.68 10.80 -6.88
CA VAL A 179 -9.15 9.45 -6.67
C VAL A 179 -9.81 8.45 -7.62
N ARG A 180 -9.17 7.31 -7.85
CA ARG A 180 -9.84 6.16 -8.46
C ARG A 180 -10.90 5.62 -7.53
N ARG A 181 -12.08 5.26 -8.04
CA ARG A 181 -13.08 4.59 -7.22
C ARG A 181 -12.57 3.22 -6.77
N GLN A 182 -13.07 2.74 -5.66
CA GLN A 182 -12.67 1.45 -5.11
C GLN A 182 -13.20 0.30 -5.97
N PRO A 183 -12.38 -0.71 -6.33
CA PRO A 183 -12.85 -1.87 -7.07
C PRO A 183 -13.86 -2.68 -6.25
N LYS A 184 -15.01 -2.96 -6.84
CA LYS A 184 -16.02 -3.84 -6.27
C LYS A 184 -15.75 -5.27 -6.71
N ALA A 185 -15.55 -6.19 -5.77
CA ALA A 185 -15.28 -7.59 -6.03
C ALA A 185 -16.43 -8.47 -5.53
N ALA A 186 -17.20 -9.05 -6.44
CA ALA A 186 -18.17 -10.08 -6.12
C ALA A 186 -17.45 -11.37 -5.74
N ILE A 187 -17.92 -12.05 -4.70
CA ILE A 187 -17.35 -13.30 -4.21
C ILE A 187 -18.44 -14.35 -4.16
N ILE A 188 -18.18 -15.47 -4.80
CA ILE A 188 -19.06 -16.63 -4.88
C ILE A 188 -18.25 -17.86 -4.43
N SER A 189 -18.73 -18.60 -3.43
CA SER A 189 -18.21 -19.93 -3.13
C SER A 189 -19.11 -21.00 -3.76
N THR A 190 -18.51 -22.02 -4.37
CA THR A 190 -19.26 -23.16 -4.95
C THR A 190 -18.72 -24.47 -4.43
N GLY A 191 -19.63 -25.45 -4.27
CA GLY A 191 -19.39 -26.78 -3.76
C GLY A 191 -20.58 -27.27 -2.99
N ASP A 192 -21.08 -28.47 -3.32
CA ASP A 192 -22.22 -29.07 -2.64
C ASP A 192 -21.91 -29.46 -1.18
N GLU A 193 -20.62 -29.53 -0.82
CA GLU A 193 -20.13 -29.79 0.53
C GLU A 193 -20.05 -28.52 1.40
N ILE A 194 -20.22 -27.33 0.80
CA ILE A 194 -19.98 -26.07 1.51
C ILE A 194 -21.27 -25.55 2.15
N VAL A 195 -21.20 -25.24 3.45
CA VAL A 195 -22.31 -24.67 4.21
C VAL A 195 -21.96 -23.28 4.75
N PRO A 196 -22.97 -22.43 5.04
CA PRO A 196 -22.76 -21.13 5.67
C PRO A 196 -22.02 -21.26 7.02
N VAL A 197 -21.32 -20.19 7.43
CA VAL A 197 -20.52 -20.20 8.68
C VAL A 197 -21.39 -20.38 9.93
N GLU A 198 -22.64 -19.95 9.86
CA GLU A 198 -23.62 -20.05 10.97
C GLU A 198 -24.19 -21.46 11.13
N GLN A 199 -24.06 -22.31 10.11
CA GLN A 199 -24.59 -23.68 10.14
C GLN A 199 -23.56 -24.63 10.73
N ASP A 200 -24.04 -25.55 11.59
CA ASP A 200 -23.21 -26.68 12.03
C ASP A 200 -23.10 -27.71 10.91
N PRO A 201 -21.88 -28.04 10.45
CA PRO A 201 -21.70 -28.95 9.34
C PRO A 201 -21.99 -30.39 9.74
N ARG A 202 -22.66 -31.13 8.86
CA ARG A 202 -22.83 -32.57 8.95
C ARG A 202 -21.54 -33.28 8.53
N PRO A 203 -21.38 -34.57 8.82
CA PRO A 203 -20.27 -35.32 8.25
C PRO A 203 -20.21 -35.22 6.72
N GLY A 204 -19.10 -34.74 6.20
CA GLY A 204 -18.91 -34.48 4.77
C GLY A 204 -19.15 -33.04 4.35
N GLU A 205 -19.72 -32.18 5.20
CA GLU A 205 -19.89 -30.76 4.96
C GLU A 205 -18.73 -29.94 5.57
N LEU A 206 -18.43 -28.78 5.01
CA LEU A 206 -17.41 -27.83 5.47
C LEU A 206 -17.98 -26.41 5.50
N ARG A 207 -17.63 -25.63 6.51
CA ARG A 207 -17.98 -24.20 6.53
C ARG A 207 -17.25 -23.42 5.43
N ASP A 208 -17.92 -22.43 4.87
CA ASP A 208 -17.33 -21.52 3.87
C ASP A 208 -16.22 -20.65 4.50
N ILE A 209 -14.98 -21.01 4.24
CA ILE A 209 -13.79 -20.23 4.64
C ILE A 209 -13.46 -19.21 3.59
N ASN A 210 -13.59 -19.57 2.30
CA ASN A 210 -13.05 -18.82 1.18
C ASN A 210 -13.75 -17.48 0.99
N SER A 211 -15.08 -17.41 1.10
CA SER A 211 -15.78 -16.12 0.99
C SER A 211 -15.30 -15.11 2.02
N HIS A 212 -15.09 -15.53 3.25
CA HIS A 212 -14.67 -14.65 4.33
C HIS A 212 -13.20 -14.21 4.18
N SER A 213 -12.30 -15.14 3.88
CA SER A 213 -10.87 -14.82 3.69
C SER A 213 -10.64 -13.94 2.46
N LEU A 214 -11.28 -14.25 1.32
CA LEU A 214 -11.20 -13.44 0.11
C LEU A 214 -11.80 -12.04 0.33
N ALA A 215 -12.92 -11.92 1.06
CA ALA A 215 -13.51 -10.63 1.39
C ALA A 215 -12.57 -9.77 2.26
N ALA A 216 -11.87 -10.38 3.22
CA ALA A 216 -10.85 -9.69 4.00
C ALA A 216 -9.72 -9.19 3.12
N MET A 217 -9.16 -10.04 2.25
CA MET A 217 -8.08 -9.69 1.33
C MET A 217 -8.50 -8.59 0.32
N VAL A 218 -9.76 -8.58 -0.14
CA VAL A 218 -10.29 -7.50 -0.97
C VAL A 218 -10.27 -6.17 -0.22
N ARG A 219 -10.69 -6.14 1.06
CA ARG A 219 -10.65 -4.92 1.89
C ARG A 219 -9.22 -4.43 2.12
N GLU A 220 -8.28 -5.33 2.41
CA GLU A 220 -6.85 -5.00 2.55
C GLU A 220 -6.27 -4.37 1.28
N CYS A 221 -6.76 -4.78 0.11
CA CYS A 221 -6.40 -4.16 -1.17
C CYS A 221 -7.08 -2.81 -1.43
N GLY A 222 -7.94 -2.34 -0.52
CA GLY A 222 -8.72 -1.11 -0.70
C GLY A 222 -9.96 -1.29 -1.58
N GLY A 223 -10.40 -2.53 -1.81
CA GLY A 223 -11.62 -2.83 -2.56
C GLY A 223 -12.85 -3.02 -1.66
N VAL A 224 -14.01 -3.11 -2.30
CA VAL A 224 -15.31 -3.36 -1.64
C VAL A 224 -15.78 -4.78 -2.01
N PRO A 225 -15.78 -5.73 -1.05
CA PRO A 225 -16.29 -7.07 -1.32
C PRO A 225 -17.82 -7.10 -1.33
N LEU A 226 -18.38 -7.82 -2.30
CA LEU A 226 -19.82 -8.10 -2.43
C LEU A 226 -20.00 -9.62 -2.31
N LEU A 227 -20.41 -10.09 -1.13
CA LEU A 227 -20.66 -11.51 -0.89
C LEU A 227 -21.98 -11.91 -1.58
N LEU A 228 -21.89 -12.70 -2.65
CA LEU A 228 -23.06 -13.25 -3.34
C LEU A 228 -23.50 -14.62 -2.76
N GLY A 229 -22.73 -15.13 -1.76
CA GLY A 229 -23.02 -16.35 -1.04
C GLY A 229 -22.70 -17.63 -1.82
N LEU A 230 -23.21 -18.73 -1.32
CA LEU A 230 -22.94 -20.07 -1.84
C LEU A 230 -23.74 -20.34 -3.12
N ALA A 231 -23.14 -21.05 -4.05
CA ALA A 231 -23.80 -21.61 -5.22
C ALA A 231 -23.62 -23.14 -5.20
N PRO A 232 -24.67 -23.94 -5.34
CA PRO A 232 -24.50 -25.37 -5.59
C PRO A 232 -23.77 -25.61 -6.93
N ASP A 233 -23.18 -26.78 -7.09
CA ASP A 233 -22.46 -27.15 -8.32
C ASP A 233 -23.44 -27.41 -9.50
N GLN A 234 -24.31 -26.42 -9.75
CA GLN A 234 -25.33 -26.41 -10.82
C GLN A 234 -25.12 -25.21 -11.75
N PHE A 235 -25.15 -25.48 -13.05
CA PHE A 235 -24.90 -24.47 -14.10
C PHE A 235 -25.81 -23.25 -13.99
N SER A 236 -27.12 -23.44 -13.81
CA SER A 236 -28.10 -22.37 -13.74
C SER A 236 -27.89 -21.44 -12.52
N GLU A 237 -27.58 -22.03 -11.35
CA GLU A 237 -27.40 -21.31 -10.10
C GLU A 237 -26.10 -20.48 -10.14
N LEU A 238 -24.99 -21.10 -10.54
CA LEU A 238 -23.71 -20.40 -10.67
C LEU A 238 -23.79 -19.30 -11.74
N ARG A 239 -24.46 -19.59 -12.88
CA ARG A 239 -24.67 -18.59 -13.95
C ARG A 239 -25.48 -17.38 -13.46
N THR A 240 -26.53 -17.62 -12.67
CA THR A 240 -27.35 -16.54 -12.09
C THR A 240 -26.51 -15.63 -11.18
N LYS A 241 -25.68 -16.19 -10.30
CA LYS A 241 -24.79 -15.41 -9.46
C LYS A 241 -23.70 -14.68 -10.27
N CYS A 242 -23.16 -15.29 -11.33
CA CYS A 242 -22.24 -14.63 -12.23
C CYS A 242 -22.89 -13.44 -12.94
N GLN A 243 -24.19 -13.55 -13.31
CA GLN A 243 -24.93 -12.42 -13.87
C GLN A 243 -25.11 -11.28 -12.85
N GLN A 244 -25.43 -11.60 -11.58
CA GLN A 244 -25.48 -10.60 -10.49
C GLN A 244 -24.12 -9.92 -10.29
N ALA A 245 -23.03 -10.69 -10.36
CA ALA A 245 -21.67 -10.13 -10.31
C ALA A 245 -21.39 -9.21 -11.49
N LEU A 246 -21.84 -9.57 -12.69
CA LEU A 246 -21.68 -8.76 -13.88
C LEU A 246 -22.41 -7.42 -13.76
N ASP A 247 -23.55 -7.37 -13.09
CA ASP A 247 -24.35 -6.15 -12.94
C ASP A 247 -23.81 -5.24 -11.82
N GLY A 248 -23.23 -5.81 -10.74
CA GLY A 248 -22.90 -5.08 -9.52
C GLY A 248 -21.41 -4.88 -9.19
N ALA A 249 -20.51 -5.59 -9.86
CA ALA A 249 -19.08 -5.61 -9.51
C ALA A 249 -18.17 -5.35 -10.71
N ASP A 250 -16.90 -5.08 -10.44
CA ASP A 250 -15.83 -4.92 -11.44
C ASP A 250 -15.05 -6.22 -11.64
N ILE A 251 -15.01 -7.03 -10.59
CA ILE A 251 -14.30 -8.30 -10.51
C ILE A 251 -15.26 -9.34 -9.92
N CYS A 252 -15.20 -10.56 -10.40
CA CYS A 252 -15.86 -11.69 -9.77
C CYS A 252 -14.82 -12.73 -9.37
N LEU A 253 -14.85 -13.17 -8.13
CA LEU A 253 -14.03 -14.24 -7.57
C LEU A 253 -14.92 -15.45 -7.29
N ILE A 254 -14.71 -16.55 -8.01
CA ILE A 254 -15.43 -17.81 -7.82
C ILE A 254 -14.45 -18.79 -7.19
N SER A 255 -14.75 -19.22 -5.97
CA SER A 255 -13.91 -20.14 -5.22
C SER A 255 -14.65 -21.47 -5.04
N GLY A 256 -14.05 -22.56 -5.48
CA GLY A 256 -14.63 -23.87 -5.40
C GLY A 256 -14.30 -24.74 -6.60
N GLY A 257 -14.94 -25.90 -6.68
CA GLY A 257 -14.79 -26.74 -7.84
C GLY A 257 -13.40 -27.36 -8.01
N SER A 258 -12.79 -27.87 -6.92
CA SER A 258 -11.47 -28.51 -6.99
C SER A 258 -11.49 -29.93 -7.56
N SER A 259 -12.68 -30.53 -7.71
CA SER A 259 -12.81 -31.85 -8.36
C SER A 259 -12.73 -31.76 -9.88
N VAL A 260 -12.35 -32.84 -10.56
CA VAL A 260 -12.12 -32.89 -12.01
C VAL A 260 -13.36 -32.51 -12.82
N GLY A 261 -14.58 -32.65 -12.25
CA GLY A 261 -15.86 -32.31 -12.93
C GLY A 261 -16.35 -30.87 -12.71
N SER A 262 -16.03 -30.24 -11.60
CA SER A 262 -16.56 -28.89 -11.26
C SER A 262 -15.74 -27.73 -11.88
N ARG A 263 -14.51 -27.98 -12.32
CA ARG A 263 -13.72 -27.00 -13.09
C ARG A 263 -14.30 -26.74 -14.45
N ASP A 264 -14.82 -27.81 -15.10
CA ASP A 264 -15.48 -27.69 -16.39
C ASP A 264 -16.76 -26.83 -16.21
N LEU A 265 -17.48 -26.98 -15.07
CA LEU A 265 -18.67 -26.20 -14.77
C LEU A 265 -18.38 -24.68 -14.68
N THR A 266 -17.35 -24.27 -13.91
CA THR A 266 -16.98 -22.84 -13.79
C THR A 266 -16.59 -22.25 -15.15
N LEU A 267 -15.77 -22.95 -15.91
CA LEU A 267 -15.37 -22.51 -17.24
C LEU A 267 -16.58 -22.45 -18.20
N ASP A 268 -17.43 -23.48 -18.20
CA ASP A 268 -18.64 -23.53 -19.05
C ASP A 268 -19.59 -22.40 -18.70
N VAL A 269 -19.82 -22.11 -17.42
CA VAL A 269 -20.63 -20.97 -16.98
C VAL A 269 -20.03 -19.65 -17.45
N LEU A 270 -18.75 -19.42 -17.19
CA LEU A 270 -18.07 -18.17 -17.56
C LEU A 270 -18.06 -17.94 -19.07
N THR A 271 -17.85 -19.00 -19.86
CA THR A 271 -17.89 -18.90 -21.33
C THR A 271 -19.31 -18.71 -21.90
N SER A 272 -20.33 -19.04 -21.12
CA SER A 272 -21.74 -18.83 -21.52
C SER A 272 -22.21 -17.39 -21.30
N LEU A 273 -21.45 -16.55 -20.61
CA LEU A 273 -21.79 -15.13 -20.41
C LEU A 273 -21.52 -14.37 -21.72
N ASN A 274 -22.34 -13.32 -21.96
CA ASN A 274 -22.19 -12.51 -23.16
C ASN A 274 -20.85 -11.77 -23.20
N HIS A 275 -20.21 -11.74 -24.37
CA HIS A 275 -18.89 -11.12 -24.60
C HIS A 275 -17.78 -11.67 -23.73
N SER A 276 -17.81 -12.98 -23.47
CA SER A 276 -16.78 -13.67 -22.70
C SER A 276 -15.59 -14.11 -23.56
N GLU A 277 -14.40 -13.95 -23.03
CA GLU A 277 -13.15 -14.42 -23.62
C GLU A 277 -12.27 -15.04 -22.54
N VAL A 278 -11.83 -16.29 -22.74
CA VAL A 278 -10.93 -16.99 -21.83
C VAL A 278 -9.50 -16.46 -22.03
N LEU A 279 -8.99 -15.71 -21.06
CA LEU A 279 -7.62 -15.19 -21.09
C LEU A 279 -6.62 -16.15 -20.48
N VAL A 280 -7.01 -16.83 -19.41
CA VAL A 280 -6.15 -17.77 -18.66
C VAL A 280 -6.95 -19.03 -18.34
N HIS A 281 -6.35 -20.19 -18.64
CA HIS A 281 -6.84 -21.48 -18.21
C HIS A 281 -5.66 -22.32 -17.73
N GLY A 282 -5.30 -22.15 -16.47
CA GLY A 282 -4.13 -22.70 -15.83
C GLY A 282 -2.94 -21.75 -15.76
N VAL A 283 -2.28 -21.74 -14.61
CA VAL A 283 -1.09 -20.91 -14.35
C VAL A 283 0.06 -21.79 -13.85
N ALA A 284 1.28 -21.48 -14.28
CA ALA A 284 2.50 -22.20 -13.89
C ALA A 284 2.96 -21.81 -12.48
N ILE A 285 2.09 -21.97 -11.49
CA ILE A 285 2.34 -21.72 -10.06
C ILE A 285 1.92 -22.91 -9.19
N SER A 286 2.44 -22.98 -7.99
CA SER A 286 2.05 -23.93 -6.96
C SER A 286 2.12 -23.24 -5.58
N PRO A 287 1.04 -23.34 -4.77
CA PRO A 287 -0.29 -23.83 -5.16
C PRO A 287 -1.00 -22.85 -6.12
N GLY A 288 -2.03 -23.33 -6.83
CA GLY A 288 -2.86 -22.44 -7.65
C GLY A 288 -2.89 -22.73 -9.17
N LYS A 289 -2.30 -23.84 -9.62
CA LYS A 289 -2.28 -24.21 -11.05
C LYS A 289 -3.65 -24.09 -11.77
N PRO A 290 -4.81 -24.50 -11.19
CA PRO A 290 -6.10 -24.50 -11.90
C PRO A 290 -6.81 -23.14 -11.91
N THR A 291 -6.08 -22.06 -11.89
CA THR A 291 -6.67 -20.71 -11.93
C THR A 291 -7.17 -20.37 -13.33
N ILE A 292 -8.36 -19.76 -13.39
CA ILE A 292 -9.01 -19.30 -14.62
C ILE A 292 -9.15 -17.77 -14.55
N LEU A 293 -8.96 -17.08 -15.68
CA LEU A 293 -9.37 -15.69 -15.89
C LEU A 293 -10.15 -15.58 -17.19
N VAL A 294 -11.39 -15.12 -17.06
CA VAL A 294 -12.26 -14.79 -18.20
C VAL A 294 -12.54 -13.31 -18.19
N LYS A 295 -12.37 -12.66 -19.33
CA LYS A 295 -12.81 -11.29 -19.55
C LYS A 295 -14.26 -11.33 -20.07
N THR A 296 -15.18 -10.65 -19.37
CA THR A 296 -16.59 -10.52 -19.78
C THR A 296 -16.91 -9.03 -19.88
N GLY A 297 -17.06 -8.52 -21.09
CA GLY A 297 -17.05 -7.07 -21.32
C GLY A 297 -15.73 -6.46 -20.87
N GLU A 298 -15.78 -5.54 -19.92
CA GLU A 298 -14.57 -4.92 -19.31
C GLU A 298 -14.22 -5.49 -17.93
N LYS A 299 -14.89 -6.55 -17.49
CA LYS A 299 -14.79 -7.11 -16.14
C LYS A 299 -14.00 -8.42 -16.11
N GLY A 300 -13.28 -8.65 -15.00
CA GLY A 300 -12.47 -9.83 -14.78
C GLY A 300 -13.18 -10.87 -13.92
N PHE A 301 -13.39 -12.07 -14.46
CA PHE A 301 -13.95 -13.21 -13.73
C PHE A 301 -12.87 -14.23 -13.45
N TRP A 302 -12.61 -14.48 -12.17
CA TRP A 302 -11.56 -15.38 -11.70
C TRP A 302 -12.17 -16.66 -11.13
N GLY A 303 -11.80 -17.81 -11.69
CA GLY A 303 -11.99 -19.11 -11.08
C GLY A 303 -10.78 -19.46 -10.22
N LEU A 304 -10.98 -19.52 -8.91
CA LEU A 304 -9.94 -19.80 -7.93
C LEU A 304 -10.02 -21.25 -7.46
N PRO A 305 -8.89 -21.84 -7.02
CA PRO A 305 -8.91 -23.16 -6.40
C PRO A 305 -9.81 -23.22 -5.18
N GLY A 306 -10.47 -24.36 -4.93
CA GLY A 306 -11.31 -24.56 -3.74
C GLY A 306 -10.53 -24.64 -2.42
N HIS A 307 -9.29 -25.17 -2.42
CA HIS A 307 -8.46 -25.24 -1.22
C HIS A 307 -8.05 -23.84 -0.76
N VAL A 308 -8.29 -23.53 0.50
CA VAL A 308 -8.15 -22.19 1.09
C VAL A 308 -6.76 -21.59 0.90
N ALA A 309 -5.69 -22.33 1.16
CA ALA A 309 -4.34 -21.78 0.99
C ALA A 309 -4.01 -21.55 -0.49
N SER A 310 -4.55 -22.37 -1.40
CA SER A 310 -4.40 -22.14 -2.83
C SER A 310 -5.13 -20.88 -3.28
N ALA A 311 -6.38 -20.69 -2.84
CA ALA A 311 -7.18 -19.51 -3.16
C ALA A 311 -6.50 -18.21 -2.68
N MET A 312 -6.02 -18.20 -1.44
CA MET A 312 -5.35 -17.03 -0.86
C MET A 312 -4.00 -16.74 -1.53
N VAL A 313 -3.20 -17.76 -1.87
CA VAL A 313 -1.95 -17.56 -2.62
C VAL A 313 -2.25 -17.01 -4.02
N VAL A 314 -3.23 -17.57 -4.74
CA VAL A 314 -3.64 -17.05 -6.06
C VAL A 314 -4.13 -15.61 -5.95
N PHE A 315 -4.92 -15.30 -4.93
CA PHE A 315 -5.33 -13.93 -4.68
C PHE A 315 -4.10 -13.02 -4.52
N GLN A 316 -3.16 -13.39 -3.67
CA GLN A 316 -1.97 -12.59 -3.38
C GLN A 316 -1.13 -12.33 -4.64
N VAL A 317 -0.92 -13.35 -5.49
CA VAL A 317 0.03 -13.26 -6.60
C VAL A 317 -0.60 -12.85 -7.94
N LEU A 318 -1.93 -12.94 -8.08
CA LEU A 318 -2.65 -12.64 -9.32
C LEU A 318 -3.78 -11.62 -9.13
N VAL A 319 -4.69 -11.85 -8.17
CA VAL A 319 -5.87 -10.97 -8.00
C VAL A 319 -5.49 -9.61 -7.39
N ARG A 320 -4.63 -9.59 -6.38
CA ARG A 320 -4.13 -8.34 -5.78
C ARG A 320 -3.43 -7.44 -6.81
N PRO A 321 -2.48 -7.93 -7.65
CA PRO A 321 -1.91 -7.16 -8.76
C PRO A 321 -2.98 -6.71 -9.78
N PHE A 322 -3.99 -7.54 -10.06
CA PHE A 322 -5.09 -7.15 -10.94
C PHE A 322 -5.91 -5.98 -10.36
N MET A 323 -6.25 -6.02 -9.08
CA MET A 323 -6.92 -4.91 -8.38
C MET A 323 -6.05 -3.66 -8.37
N SER A 324 -4.73 -3.80 -8.20
CA SER A 324 -3.78 -2.69 -8.29
C SER A 324 -3.80 -2.06 -9.68
N HIS A 325 -3.80 -2.88 -10.74
CA HIS A 325 -3.94 -2.41 -12.13
C HIS A 325 -5.22 -1.60 -12.30
N LEU A 326 -6.38 -2.15 -11.91
CA LEU A 326 -7.68 -1.46 -12.05
C LEU A 326 -7.71 -0.11 -11.30
N SER A 327 -7.02 0.00 -10.18
CA SER A 327 -6.87 1.22 -9.40
C SER A 327 -5.79 2.17 -9.94
N GLY A 328 -5.06 1.80 -10.99
CA GLY A 328 -4.00 2.61 -11.58
C GLY A 328 -2.72 2.68 -10.74
N THR A 329 -2.48 1.73 -9.83
CA THR A 329 -1.22 1.62 -9.09
C THR A 329 -0.25 0.67 -9.79
N ALA A 330 1.05 0.76 -9.44
CA ALA A 330 2.04 -0.21 -9.89
C ALA A 330 1.67 -1.63 -9.41
N LEU A 331 1.94 -2.63 -10.27
CA LEU A 331 1.72 -4.03 -9.91
C LEU A 331 2.67 -4.44 -8.78
N SER A 332 2.12 -5.03 -7.71
CA SER A 332 2.88 -5.46 -6.56
C SER A 332 2.32 -6.75 -5.99
N LEU A 333 3.20 -7.61 -5.48
CA LEU A 333 2.83 -8.84 -4.77
C LEU A 333 2.44 -8.59 -3.30
N GLY A 334 2.75 -7.42 -2.77
CA GLY A 334 2.48 -7.08 -1.37
C GLY A 334 2.72 -5.60 -1.09
N GLU A 335 2.48 -5.17 0.13
CA GLU A 335 2.78 -3.81 0.57
C GLU A 335 4.26 -3.71 0.98
N GLY A 336 4.93 -2.68 0.49
CA GLY A 336 6.33 -2.40 0.80
C GLY A 336 7.34 -3.25 0.03
N ARG A 337 8.59 -3.20 0.50
CA ARG A 337 9.68 -4.03 -0.03
C ARG A 337 9.63 -5.42 0.60
N PRO A 338 9.99 -6.47 -0.14
CA PRO A 338 10.17 -7.80 0.44
C PRO A 338 11.14 -7.75 1.63
N ILE A 339 10.89 -8.60 2.62
CA ILE A 339 11.81 -8.76 3.75
C ILE A 339 12.85 -9.80 3.36
N GLN A 340 14.13 -9.45 3.49
CA GLN A 340 15.19 -10.42 3.31
C GLN A 340 15.41 -11.24 4.59
N ALA A 341 15.43 -12.56 4.44
CA ALA A 341 15.67 -13.49 5.54
C ALA A 341 16.51 -14.69 5.05
N ARG A 342 17.22 -15.35 5.96
CA ARG A 342 17.94 -16.58 5.64
C ARG A 342 17.03 -17.79 5.77
N LEU A 343 17.03 -18.65 4.75
CA LEU A 343 16.23 -19.87 4.77
C LEU A 343 16.79 -20.85 5.81
N SER A 344 15.93 -21.36 6.72
CA SER A 344 16.37 -22.24 7.82
C SER A 344 16.70 -23.67 7.38
N ARG A 345 16.09 -24.15 6.30
CA ARG A 345 16.26 -25.52 5.77
C ARG A 345 15.99 -25.59 4.28
N ASN A 346 16.47 -26.64 3.63
CA ASN A 346 16.25 -26.88 2.20
C ASN A 346 14.74 -27.00 1.89
N VAL A 347 14.35 -26.43 0.76
CA VAL A 347 13.00 -26.54 0.18
C VAL A 347 13.12 -27.05 -1.24
N ALA A 348 12.58 -28.25 -1.50
CA ALA A 348 12.55 -28.80 -2.85
C ALA A 348 11.40 -28.20 -3.66
N SER A 349 11.61 -28.02 -4.96
CA SER A 349 10.61 -27.56 -5.93
C SER A 349 10.67 -28.40 -7.21
N LYS A 350 9.77 -28.11 -8.15
CA LYS A 350 9.75 -28.72 -9.48
C LYS A 350 9.93 -27.65 -10.53
N GLN A 351 10.84 -27.86 -11.48
CA GLN A 351 11.00 -26.98 -12.63
C GLN A 351 9.71 -26.81 -13.44
N GLY A 352 9.59 -25.69 -14.11
CA GLY A 352 8.48 -25.34 -15.00
C GLY A 352 7.34 -24.57 -14.33
N ARG A 353 7.40 -24.33 -13.04
CA ARG A 353 6.42 -23.50 -12.29
C ARG A 353 7.11 -22.70 -11.20
N GLU A 354 6.47 -21.64 -10.72
CA GLU A 354 6.86 -20.95 -9.49
C GLU A 354 6.19 -21.63 -8.29
N ASP A 355 6.95 -21.96 -7.24
CA ASP A 355 6.40 -22.47 -5.99
C ASP A 355 6.39 -21.37 -4.92
N PHE A 356 5.19 -21.07 -4.40
CA PHE A 356 5.00 -20.13 -3.30
C PHE A 356 4.92 -20.88 -1.97
N VAL A 357 5.97 -20.77 -1.18
CA VAL A 357 6.11 -21.51 0.07
C VAL A 357 5.86 -20.57 1.24
N ARG A 358 4.96 -20.97 2.13
CA ARG A 358 4.65 -20.25 3.38
C ARG A 358 5.86 -20.31 4.32
N VAL A 359 6.21 -19.18 4.92
CA VAL A 359 7.32 -19.11 5.87
C VAL A 359 6.92 -18.36 7.14
N ARG A 360 7.50 -18.77 8.25
CA ARG A 360 7.51 -18.01 9.50
C ARG A 360 8.83 -17.29 9.61
N LEU A 361 8.79 -16.02 10.02
CA LEU A 361 9.99 -15.23 10.30
C LEU A 361 10.37 -15.37 11.78
N ARG A 362 11.64 -15.64 12.03
CA ARG A 362 12.20 -15.70 13.38
C ARG A 362 13.42 -14.80 13.48
N GLN A 363 13.48 -14.01 14.53
CA GLN A 363 14.68 -13.25 14.87
C GLN A 363 15.64 -14.16 15.61
N GLU A 364 16.83 -14.33 15.07
CA GLU A 364 17.93 -15.07 15.68
C GLU A 364 19.15 -14.15 15.86
N ASP A 365 20.16 -14.57 16.61
CA ASP A 365 21.39 -13.78 16.83
C ASP A 365 22.11 -13.44 15.51
N SER A 366 21.99 -14.34 14.51
CA SER A 366 22.57 -14.19 13.16
C SER A 366 21.75 -13.33 12.20
N GLY A 367 20.57 -12.83 12.62
CA GLY A 367 19.65 -12.06 11.80
C GLY A 367 18.29 -12.73 11.61
N LEU A 368 17.56 -12.28 10.63
CA LEU A 368 16.20 -12.79 10.36
C LEU A 368 16.25 -14.11 9.58
N THR A 369 15.53 -15.10 10.07
CA THR A 369 15.43 -16.45 9.48
C THR A 369 14.03 -16.73 9.00
N ALA A 370 13.90 -17.31 7.79
CA ALA A 370 12.64 -17.77 7.19
C ALA A 370 12.53 -19.29 7.40
N GLU A 371 11.59 -19.71 8.24
CA GLU A 371 11.29 -21.12 8.50
C GLU A 371 10.13 -21.59 7.61
N PRO A 372 10.34 -22.53 6.66
CA PRO A 372 9.28 -23.04 5.81
C PRO A 372 8.21 -23.80 6.58
N ILE A 373 6.94 -23.49 6.31
CA ILE A 373 5.76 -24.17 6.83
C ILE A 373 5.21 -25.08 5.74
N PHE A 374 5.38 -26.39 5.92
CA PHE A 374 4.84 -27.39 5.01
C PHE A 374 3.45 -27.85 5.47
N GLY A 375 2.65 -28.29 4.52
CA GLY A 375 1.32 -28.83 4.75
C GLY A 375 0.45 -28.71 3.50
N GLU A 376 -0.62 -29.48 3.48
CA GLU A 376 -1.59 -29.50 2.38
C GLU A 376 -2.27 -28.14 2.21
N SER A 377 -2.67 -27.83 0.98
CA SER A 377 -3.31 -26.55 0.67
C SER A 377 -4.73 -26.39 1.23
N ALA A 378 -5.31 -27.45 1.74
CA ALA A 378 -6.59 -27.43 2.47
C ALA A 378 -6.45 -26.95 3.92
N LEU A 379 -5.22 -26.89 4.47
CA LEU A 379 -4.97 -26.56 5.87
C LEU A 379 -4.77 -25.06 6.06
N ILE A 380 -5.80 -24.35 6.53
CA ILE A 380 -5.75 -22.91 6.81
C ILE A 380 -4.69 -22.53 7.86
N SER A 381 -4.43 -23.43 8.84
CA SER A 381 -3.42 -23.20 9.87
C SER A 381 -2.03 -22.95 9.32
N THR A 382 -1.72 -23.44 8.13
CA THR A 382 -0.43 -23.22 7.47
C THR A 382 -0.24 -21.77 7.03
N LEU A 383 -1.33 -21.03 6.76
CA LEU A 383 -1.30 -19.58 6.48
C LEU A 383 -1.41 -18.76 7.77
N VAL A 384 -2.27 -19.17 8.72
CA VAL A 384 -2.40 -18.48 10.01
C VAL A 384 -1.06 -18.42 10.76
N ASN A 385 -0.22 -19.44 10.59
CA ASN A 385 1.11 -19.50 11.21
C ASN A 385 2.23 -18.91 10.34
N ALA A 386 1.93 -18.42 9.15
CA ALA A 386 2.91 -17.83 8.24
C ALA A 386 2.94 -16.30 8.36
N ASP A 387 4.14 -15.73 8.29
CA ASP A 387 4.35 -14.29 8.21
C ASP A 387 4.49 -13.81 6.75
N GLY A 388 4.70 -14.76 5.82
CA GLY A 388 4.86 -14.44 4.41
C GLY A 388 5.04 -15.65 3.51
N LEU A 389 5.27 -15.34 2.24
CA LEU A 389 5.54 -16.30 1.18
C LEU A 389 6.94 -16.06 0.61
N ILE A 390 7.70 -17.12 0.36
CA ILE A 390 8.87 -17.07 -0.52
C ILE A 390 8.49 -17.66 -1.89
N CYS A 391 9.07 -17.12 -2.95
CA CYS A 391 8.87 -17.61 -4.31
C CYS A 391 10.11 -18.38 -4.77
N ILE A 392 9.95 -19.65 -5.12
CA ILE A 392 10.96 -20.45 -5.80
C ILE A 392 10.72 -20.30 -7.28
N HIS A 393 11.73 -19.78 -7.99
CA HIS A 393 11.61 -19.48 -9.41
C HIS A 393 11.45 -20.75 -10.25
N ARG A 394 10.72 -20.68 -11.35
CA ARG A 394 10.38 -21.82 -12.25
C ARG A 394 11.55 -22.58 -12.84
N HIS A 395 12.76 -22.03 -12.81
CA HIS A 395 13.98 -22.68 -13.30
C HIS A 395 14.82 -23.32 -12.18
N ALA A 396 14.39 -23.18 -10.91
CA ALA A 396 15.05 -23.76 -9.76
C ALA A 396 14.38 -25.08 -9.34
N GLU A 397 15.15 -26.02 -8.85
CA GLU A 397 14.67 -27.29 -8.29
C GLU A 397 14.48 -27.20 -6.76
N GLY A 398 14.71 -26.03 -6.20
CA GLY A 398 14.58 -25.72 -4.78
C GLY A 398 15.45 -24.57 -4.34
N LEU A 399 15.52 -24.38 -3.02
CA LEU A 399 16.39 -23.43 -2.33
C LEU A 399 17.13 -24.17 -1.22
N TYR A 400 18.36 -23.75 -0.92
CA TYR A 400 19.18 -24.36 0.12
C TYR A 400 19.10 -23.57 1.44
N ALA A 401 19.28 -24.29 2.54
CA ALA A 401 19.43 -23.66 3.85
C ALA A 401 20.60 -22.64 3.84
N GLY A 402 20.35 -21.49 4.44
CA GLY A 402 21.32 -20.39 4.49
C GLY A 402 21.22 -19.40 3.33
N GLU A 403 20.53 -19.74 2.23
CA GLU A 403 20.27 -18.78 1.15
C GLU A 403 19.43 -17.60 1.66
N VAL A 404 19.73 -16.40 1.15
CA VAL A 404 18.91 -15.20 1.41
C VAL A 404 17.73 -15.21 0.44
N VAL A 405 16.54 -15.12 1.00
CA VAL A 405 15.27 -15.15 0.27
C VAL A 405 14.47 -13.89 0.52
N ASP A 406 13.72 -13.46 -0.49
CA ASP A 406 12.77 -12.38 -0.39
C ASP A 406 11.42 -12.92 0.12
N VAL A 407 10.98 -12.44 1.27
CA VAL A 407 9.70 -12.82 1.89
C VAL A 407 8.66 -11.75 1.56
N ILE A 408 7.62 -12.16 0.81
CA ILE A 408 6.43 -11.36 0.50
C ILE A 408 5.51 -11.46 1.72
N ARG A 409 5.23 -10.35 2.39
CA ARG A 409 4.28 -10.33 3.54
C ARG A 409 2.86 -10.69 3.09
N ILE A 410 2.15 -11.41 3.97
CA ILE A 410 0.73 -11.78 3.79
C ILE A 410 -0.07 -11.40 5.02
#